data_b3ba957d70ff1d989bd80138e711db28
#
_entry.id   b3ba957d70ff1d989bd80138e711db28
#
_cell.length_a   1.000
_cell.length_b   1.000
_cell.length_c   1.000
_cell.angle_alpha   90.00
_cell.angle_beta   90.00
_cell.angle_gamma   90.00
#
_symmetry.space_group_name_H-M   'P 1'
#
loop_
_entity.id
_entity.type
_entity.pdbx_description
1 polymer ?
#
loop_
_entity_poly.entity_id
_entity_poly.type
_entity_poly.pdbx_seq_one_letter_code
_entity_poly.pdbx_strand_id
1 'polypeptide(L)'
;MKLFQRNQRSLFGEILDWMLTPLLLLWPVSLALTWLVAQNLANKPFDRALVYNVQALAQFIQVGPRQRARFSLPQPASELLRADDSDNVYYQVLGAHGEFLAGERELPAPPAPSPTEDDAALDEPHLRDAEFRGLPVRVAYLWVHIAGAPQPALVQVAETREKRSVLATEIIKGVMLPQFAILPLAVLLVWLALVRGIRPLSELESRIRARRPDDLSPLDDHAVPQEVAPLVGSVNDLLTRLKDSIATQKRFLADAAHQLKT
;
A
#
# COMPACT_ATOMS: atom_id res chain seq x y z
N MET A 1 0.74 -39.98 15.02
CA MET A 1 0.26 -38.86 14.22
C MET A 1 -1.19 -38.61 14.56
N LYS A 2 -1.48 -37.81 15.63
CA LYS A 2 -2.83 -37.49 16.13
C LYS A 2 -2.97 -35.97 16.04
N LEU A 3 -3.32 -35.45 14.87
CA LEU A 3 -3.37 -34.00 14.60
C LEU A 3 -4.75 -33.52 14.12
N PHE A 4 -5.83 -34.17 14.56
CA PHE A 4 -7.19 -33.63 14.39
C PHE A 4 -8.09 -34.09 15.54
N GLN A 5 -7.80 -33.62 16.76
CA GLN A 5 -8.87 -33.48 17.72
C GLN A 5 -9.74 -32.30 17.22
N ARG A 6 -10.97 -32.61 16.81
CA ARG A 6 -12.03 -31.65 16.57
C ARG A 6 -12.32 -30.92 17.89
N ASN A 7 -11.50 -29.95 18.23
CA ASN A 7 -11.85 -28.97 19.26
C ASN A 7 -13.15 -28.29 18.79
N GLN A 8 -14.16 -28.30 19.66
CA GLN A 8 -15.38 -27.51 19.45
C GLN A 8 -14.92 -26.10 19.11
N ARG A 9 -15.17 -25.66 17.87
CA ARG A 9 -14.77 -24.35 17.40
C ARG A 9 -15.48 -23.33 18.29
N SER A 10 -14.73 -22.56 19.04
CA SER A 10 -15.27 -21.45 19.79
C SER A 10 -15.82 -20.42 18.79
N LEU A 11 -17.08 -20.04 18.96
CA LEU A 11 -17.74 -19.01 18.14
C LEU A 11 -16.93 -17.69 18.16
N PHE A 12 -16.31 -17.39 19.29
CA PHE A 12 -15.34 -16.30 19.44
C PHE A 12 -14.15 -16.44 18.47
N GLY A 13 -13.51 -17.62 18.42
CA GLY A 13 -12.38 -17.87 17.53
C GLY A 13 -12.77 -17.78 16.07
N GLU A 14 -13.94 -18.29 15.70
CA GLU A 14 -14.42 -18.27 14.31
C GLU A 14 -14.72 -16.84 13.83
N ILE A 15 -15.39 -16.03 14.65
CA ILE A 15 -15.64 -14.61 14.32
C ILE A 15 -14.32 -13.83 14.27
N LEU A 16 -13.40 -14.09 15.19
CA LEU A 16 -12.08 -13.45 15.21
C LEU A 16 -11.29 -13.78 13.94
N ASP A 17 -11.26 -15.04 13.51
CA ASP A 17 -10.60 -15.48 12.28
C ASP A 17 -11.23 -14.81 11.05
N TRP A 18 -12.55 -14.74 10.96
CA TRP A 18 -13.26 -14.08 9.86
C TRP A 18 -12.96 -12.58 9.79
N MET A 19 -12.76 -11.90 10.92
CA MET A 19 -12.44 -10.48 10.98
C MET A 19 -10.95 -10.21 10.74
N LEU A 20 -10.06 -11.05 11.29
CA LEU A 20 -8.62 -10.85 11.18
C LEU A 20 -8.06 -11.29 9.84
N THR A 21 -8.59 -12.34 9.24
CA THR A 21 -8.08 -12.88 7.96
C THR A 21 -8.05 -11.83 6.85
N PRO A 22 -9.14 -11.10 6.54
CA PRO A 22 -9.10 -10.06 5.51
C PRO A 22 -8.18 -8.90 5.90
N LEU A 23 -8.12 -8.52 7.18
CA LEU A 23 -7.25 -7.45 7.66
C LEU A 23 -5.77 -7.80 7.46
N LEU A 24 -5.37 -9.01 7.83
CA LEU A 24 -4.01 -9.51 7.68
C LEU A 24 -3.63 -9.73 6.21
N LEU A 25 -4.60 -10.08 5.36
CA LEU A 25 -4.36 -10.26 3.92
C LEU A 25 -4.22 -8.93 3.19
N LEU A 26 -5.02 -7.93 3.54
CA LEU A 26 -4.97 -6.60 2.92
C LEU A 26 -3.72 -5.81 3.31
N TRP A 27 -3.14 -6.08 4.48
CA TRP A 27 -1.97 -5.34 4.95
C TRP A 27 -0.73 -5.47 4.04
N PRO A 28 -0.25 -6.69 3.67
CA PRO A 28 0.88 -6.82 2.75
C PRO A 28 0.58 -6.24 1.35
N VAL A 29 -0.66 -6.33 0.89
CA VAL A 29 -1.09 -5.70 -0.36
C VAL A 29 -0.96 -4.18 -0.27
N SER A 30 -1.41 -3.58 0.84
CA SER A 30 -1.26 -2.14 1.10
C SER A 30 0.20 -1.72 1.16
N LEU A 31 1.07 -2.50 1.81
CA LEU A 31 2.52 -2.22 1.86
C LEU A 31 3.16 -2.27 0.46
N ALA A 32 2.83 -3.30 -0.33
CA ALA A 32 3.34 -3.45 -1.69
C ALA A 32 2.88 -2.28 -2.59
N LEU A 33 1.60 -1.90 -2.50
CA LEU A 33 1.05 -0.77 -3.24
C LEU A 33 1.72 0.55 -2.83
N THR A 34 1.89 0.78 -1.53
CA THR A 34 2.58 1.97 -0.99
C THR A 34 4.00 2.06 -1.53
N TRP A 35 4.74 0.94 -1.51
CA TRP A 35 6.10 0.91 -2.03
C TRP A 35 6.16 1.25 -3.53
N LEU A 36 5.27 0.67 -4.33
CA LEU A 36 5.20 0.91 -5.77
C LEU A 36 4.82 2.36 -6.10
N VAL A 37 3.86 2.93 -5.37
CA VAL A 37 3.45 4.33 -5.53
C VAL A 37 4.56 5.29 -5.10
N ALA A 38 5.24 5.00 -3.98
CA ALA A 38 6.35 5.83 -3.51
C ALA A 38 7.50 5.90 -4.53
N GLN A 39 7.87 4.77 -5.13
CA GLN A 39 8.89 4.71 -6.18
C GLN A 39 8.50 5.56 -7.40
N ASN A 40 7.27 5.42 -7.87
CA ASN A 40 6.79 6.19 -9.01
C ASN A 40 6.69 7.69 -8.71
N LEU A 41 6.23 8.04 -7.50
CA LEU A 41 6.07 9.43 -7.09
C LEU A 41 7.43 10.12 -6.89
N ALA A 42 8.41 9.41 -6.34
CA ALA A 42 9.76 9.93 -6.15
C ALA A 42 10.48 10.18 -7.48
N ASN A 43 10.26 9.38 -8.53
CA ASN A 43 10.97 9.52 -9.81
C ASN A 43 10.45 10.68 -10.68
N LYS A 44 9.15 10.94 -10.69
CA LYS A 44 8.51 11.91 -11.59
C LYS A 44 9.09 13.34 -11.55
N PRO A 45 9.33 13.98 -10.39
CA PRO A 45 9.84 15.36 -10.37
C PRO A 45 11.25 15.44 -10.92
N PHE A 46 12.10 14.46 -10.63
CA PHE A 46 13.48 14.42 -11.13
C PHE A 46 13.55 14.16 -12.63
N ASP A 47 12.73 13.25 -13.16
CA ASP A 47 12.65 13.02 -14.60
C ASP A 47 12.20 14.27 -15.35
N ARG A 48 11.24 15.03 -14.79
CA ARG A 48 10.85 16.33 -15.37
C ARG A 48 11.97 17.35 -15.32
N ALA A 49 12.68 17.44 -14.19
CA ALA A 49 13.81 18.35 -14.06
C ALA A 49 14.92 18.04 -15.08
N LEU A 50 15.25 16.74 -15.27
CA LEU A 50 16.21 16.32 -16.29
C LEU A 50 15.75 16.70 -17.70
N VAL A 51 14.48 16.52 -18.02
CA VAL A 51 13.91 16.92 -19.31
C VAL A 51 14.04 18.44 -19.53
N TYR A 52 13.70 19.24 -18.51
CA TYR A 52 13.87 20.70 -18.61
C TYR A 52 15.34 21.10 -18.75
N ASN A 53 16.26 20.46 -18.04
CA ASN A 53 17.68 20.74 -18.11
C ASN A 53 18.25 20.42 -19.51
N VAL A 54 17.89 19.29 -20.11
CA VAL A 54 18.37 18.94 -21.46
C VAL A 54 17.81 19.89 -22.52
N GLN A 55 16.53 20.27 -22.39
CA GLN A 55 15.92 21.28 -23.29
C GLN A 55 16.55 22.64 -23.13
N ALA A 56 16.83 23.08 -21.91
CA ALA A 56 17.52 24.35 -21.65
C ALA A 56 18.94 24.36 -22.23
N LEU A 57 19.70 23.25 -22.07
CA LEU A 57 21.03 23.12 -22.65
C LEU A 57 21.01 23.13 -24.19
N ALA A 58 20.01 22.50 -24.79
CA ALA A 58 19.84 22.44 -26.22
C ALA A 58 19.73 23.86 -26.85
N GLN A 59 19.16 24.82 -26.13
CA GLN A 59 19.04 26.21 -26.60
C GLN A 59 20.39 26.95 -26.72
N PHE A 60 21.44 26.46 -26.07
CA PHE A 60 22.80 27.03 -26.16
C PHE A 60 23.62 26.47 -27.32
N ILE A 61 23.06 25.57 -28.12
CA ILE A 61 23.68 25.14 -29.38
C ILE A 61 23.42 26.21 -30.44
N GLN A 62 24.49 26.71 -31.01
CA GLN A 62 24.47 27.71 -32.11
C GLN A 62 25.11 27.14 -33.35
N VAL A 63 24.62 27.57 -34.51
CA VAL A 63 25.24 27.24 -35.79
C VAL A 63 26.38 28.19 -36.01
N GLY A 64 27.61 27.70 -35.96
CA GLY A 64 28.81 28.48 -36.23
C GLY A 64 29.16 28.59 -37.72
N PRO A 65 30.26 29.29 -38.07
CA PRO A 65 30.79 29.35 -39.43
C PRO A 65 31.07 27.93 -39.96
N ARG A 66 30.77 27.66 -41.22
CA ARG A 66 30.92 26.37 -41.91
C ARG A 66 29.99 25.25 -41.37
N GLN A 67 28.79 25.66 -40.87
CA GLN A 67 27.76 24.71 -40.37
C GLN A 67 28.23 23.79 -39.22
N ARG A 68 29.25 24.22 -38.46
CA ARG A 68 29.71 23.49 -37.28
C ARG A 68 28.89 23.91 -36.06
N ALA A 69 28.46 22.94 -35.27
CA ALA A 69 27.86 23.21 -34.00
C ALA A 69 28.84 23.92 -33.07
N ARG A 70 28.39 24.98 -32.43
CA ARG A 70 29.08 25.63 -31.31
C ARG A 70 28.19 25.58 -30.09
N PHE A 71 28.78 25.21 -28.98
CA PHE A 71 28.11 25.24 -27.69
C PHE A 71 28.77 26.28 -26.82
N SER A 72 27.97 27.22 -26.28
CA SER A 72 28.45 28.26 -25.40
C SER A 72 27.53 28.37 -24.21
N LEU A 73 27.92 27.79 -23.10
CA LEU A 73 27.18 27.85 -21.85
C LEU A 73 27.67 29.08 -21.05
N PRO A 74 26.81 30.05 -20.72
CA PRO A 74 27.15 31.14 -19.83
C PRO A 74 27.56 30.64 -18.43
N GLN A 75 28.55 31.28 -17.81
CA GLN A 75 29.04 30.90 -16.47
C GLN A 75 27.92 30.72 -15.43
N PRO A 76 26.90 31.65 -15.33
CA PRO A 76 25.81 31.47 -14.39
C PRO A 76 25.00 30.17 -14.63
N ALA A 77 24.81 29.76 -15.88
CA ALA A 77 24.10 28.54 -16.20
C ALA A 77 24.91 27.25 -15.84
N SER A 78 26.25 27.34 -15.99
CA SER A 78 27.12 26.24 -15.57
C SER A 78 27.20 26.09 -14.05
N GLU A 79 27.10 27.20 -13.33
CA GLU A 79 27.04 27.19 -11.84
C GLU A 79 25.70 26.65 -11.34
N LEU A 80 24.57 27.00 -11.98
CA LEU A 80 23.25 26.44 -11.64
C LEU A 80 23.17 24.94 -11.85
N LEU A 81 23.80 24.42 -12.89
CA LEU A 81 23.85 22.97 -13.12
C LEU A 81 24.73 22.24 -12.09
N ARG A 82 25.69 22.94 -11.49
CA ARG A 82 26.60 22.39 -10.46
C ARG A 82 26.16 22.71 -9.03
N ALA A 83 25.19 23.62 -8.85
CA ALA A 83 24.78 24.13 -7.55
C ALA A 83 23.92 23.13 -6.73
N ASP A 84 23.79 21.89 -7.19
CA ASP A 84 23.03 20.89 -6.47
C ASP A 84 23.97 20.11 -5.55
N ASP A 85 23.93 20.43 -4.23
CA ASP A 85 24.84 19.91 -3.20
C ASP A 85 24.72 18.40 -2.93
N SER A 86 23.70 17.72 -3.43
CA SER A 86 23.41 16.33 -3.06
C SER A 86 23.47 15.32 -4.21
N ASP A 87 23.27 15.76 -5.47
CA ASP A 87 23.40 14.90 -6.64
C ASP A 87 24.40 15.50 -7.63
N ASN A 88 25.24 14.64 -8.18
CA ASN A 88 26.15 15.07 -9.23
C ASN A 88 25.41 15.11 -10.57
N VAL A 89 25.27 16.32 -11.13
CA VAL A 89 24.72 16.52 -12.46
C VAL A 89 25.85 16.56 -13.46
N TYR A 90 25.80 15.69 -14.44
CA TYR A 90 26.75 15.60 -15.54
C TYR A 90 26.05 15.96 -16.85
N TYR A 91 26.74 16.62 -17.75
CA TYR A 91 26.20 16.87 -19.09
C TYR A 91 27.23 16.54 -20.14
N GLN A 92 26.78 16.29 -21.35
CA GLN A 92 27.64 16.10 -22.53
C GLN A 92 26.92 16.68 -23.74
N VAL A 93 27.69 17.38 -24.54
CA VAL A 93 27.24 17.91 -25.83
C VAL A 93 28.17 17.41 -26.92
N LEU A 94 27.59 16.72 -27.90
CA LEU A 94 28.30 16.25 -29.10
C LEU A 94 27.73 16.96 -30.31
N GLY A 95 28.59 17.40 -31.21
CA GLY A 95 28.20 18.00 -32.47
C GLY A 95 27.71 16.99 -33.52
N ALA A 96 27.30 17.49 -34.66
CA ALA A 96 26.72 16.75 -35.77
C ALA A 96 27.62 15.64 -36.38
N HIS A 97 28.90 15.67 -36.13
CA HIS A 97 29.88 14.69 -36.59
C HIS A 97 30.39 13.83 -35.42
N GLY A 98 29.71 13.87 -34.26
CA GLY A 98 30.13 13.17 -33.05
C GLY A 98 31.30 13.86 -32.31
N GLU A 99 31.70 15.07 -32.75
CA GLU A 99 32.75 15.85 -32.10
C GLU A 99 32.30 16.30 -30.70
N PHE A 100 33.19 16.16 -29.73
CA PHE A 100 32.95 16.60 -28.37
C PHE A 100 33.01 18.13 -28.29
N LEU A 101 31.89 18.74 -27.83
CA LEU A 101 31.79 20.20 -27.72
C LEU A 101 31.94 20.65 -26.25
N ALA A 102 31.32 20.00 -25.32
CA ALA A 102 31.39 20.39 -23.90
C ALA A 102 30.92 19.25 -22.95
N GLY A 103 31.29 19.36 -21.67
CA GLY A 103 30.80 18.50 -20.58
C GLY A 103 31.74 17.32 -20.28
N GLU A 104 31.15 16.19 -19.91
CA GLU A 104 31.86 14.97 -19.55
C GLU A 104 32.04 14.07 -20.78
N ARG A 105 33.30 13.85 -21.18
CA ARG A 105 33.62 13.09 -22.41
C ARG A 105 33.29 11.59 -22.28
N GLU A 106 33.35 11.06 -21.06
CA GLU A 106 33.19 9.64 -20.75
C GLU A 106 31.72 9.23 -20.57
N LEU A 107 30.77 10.17 -20.64
CA LEU A 107 29.35 9.84 -20.49
C LEU A 107 28.90 9.01 -21.69
N PRO A 108 28.33 7.80 -21.48
CA PRO A 108 27.91 6.93 -22.57
C PRO A 108 26.89 7.61 -23.48
N ALA A 109 27.15 7.64 -24.78
CA ALA A 109 26.18 8.17 -25.73
C ALA A 109 25.02 7.18 -25.96
N PRO A 110 23.79 7.66 -26.22
CA PRO A 110 22.70 6.80 -26.65
C PRO A 110 23.00 6.20 -28.03
N PRO A 111 22.30 5.13 -28.44
CA PRO A 111 22.39 4.65 -29.81
C PRO A 111 22.02 5.77 -30.78
N ALA A 112 22.70 5.82 -31.91
CA ALA A 112 22.40 6.80 -32.96
C ALA A 112 20.95 6.61 -33.44
N PRO A 113 20.24 7.71 -33.77
CA PRO A 113 18.88 7.64 -34.25
C PRO A 113 18.81 6.81 -35.54
N SER A 114 17.77 6.01 -35.68
CA SER A 114 17.53 5.22 -36.86
C SER A 114 17.13 6.12 -38.04
N PRO A 115 17.56 5.83 -39.29
CA PRO A 115 17.18 6.64 -40.44
C PRO A 115 15.67 6.68 -40.74
N THR A 116 14.89 5.86 -40.06
CA THR A 116 13.44 5.74 -40.21
C THR A 116 12.66 6.45 -39.09
N GLU A 117 13.33 7.05 -38.12
CA GLU A 117 12.67 7.84 -37.09
C GLU A 117 12.25 9.19 -37.69
N ASP A 118 10.99 9.59 -37.46
CA ASP A 118 10.49 10.89 -37.88
C ASP A 118 11.30 12.01 -37.20
N ASP A 119 11.67 13.04 -37.96
CA ASP A 119 12.39 14.22 -37.46
C ASP A 119 11.72 14.84 -36.24
N ALA A 120 10.39 14.76 -36.14
CA ALA A 120 9.62 15.24 -34.99
C ALA A 120 9.86 14.41 -33.71
N ALA A 121 10.13 13.13 -33.83
CA ALA A 121 10.43 12.27 -32.68
C ALA A 121 11.85 12.49 -32.14
N LEU A 122 12.76 12.95 -32.98
CA LEU A 122 14.14 13.26 -32.58
C LEU A 122 14.23 14.53 -31.70
N ASP A 123 13.34 15.50 -31.90
CA ASP A 123 13.26 16.72 -31.10
C ASP A 123 12.56 16.55 -29.75
N GLU A 124 12.07 15.32 -29.46
CA GLU A 124 11.51 15.01 -28.15
C GLU A 124 12.59 14.51 -27.18
N PRO A 125 12.57 14.98 -25.91
CA PRO A 125 13.52 14.50 -24.91
C PRO A 125 13.21 13.07 -24.50
N HIS A 126 14.22 12.22 -24.50
CA HIS A 126 14.14 10.81 -24.12
C HIS A 126 14.86 10.56 -22.80
N LEU A 127 14.36 9.61 -22.04
CA LEU A 127 14.92 9.21 -20.75
C LEU A 127 15.45 7.78 -20.83
N ARG A 128 16.66 7.55 -20.30
CA ARG A 128 17.25 6.22 -20.18
C ARG A 128 18.01 6.05 -18.87
N ASP A 129 18.19 4.82 -18.45
CA ASP A 129 19.11 4.48 -17.36
C ASP A 129 20.47 4.13 -17.96
N ALA A 130 21.54 4.55 -17.31
CA ALA A 130 22.90 4.27 -17.68
C ALA A 130 23.78 4.10 -16.43
N GLU A 131 25.02 3.69 -16.65
CA GLU A 131 26.05 3.65 -15.63
C GLU A 131 27.16 4.63 -16.02
N PHE A 132 27.58 5.48 -15.07
CA PHE A 132 28.67 6.41 -15.28
C PHE A 132 29.57 6.39 -14.07
N ARG A 133 30.86 6.13 -14.29
CA ARG A 133 31.90 5.99 -13.24
C ARG A 133 31.53 5.00 -12.12
N GLY A 134 30.86 3.90 -12.46
CA GLY A 134 30.40 2.89 -11.49
C GLY A 134 29.16 3.27 -10.69
N LEU A 135 28.51 4.41 -11.00
CA LEU A 135 27.30 4.86 -10.35
C LEU A 135 26.11 4.74 -11.33
N PRO A 136 24.95 4.27 -10.87
CA PRO A 136 23.72 4.29 -11.65
C PRO A 136 23.24 5.72 -11.85
N VAL A 137 23.07 6.13 -13.09
CA VAL A 137 22.60 7.47 -13.48
C VAL A 137 21.32 7.39 -14.30
N ARG A 138 20.48 8.40 -14.15
CA ARG A 138 19.35 8.65 -15.04
C ARG A 138 19.75 9.72 -16.03
N VAL A 139 19.55 9.46 -17.31
CA VAL A 139 20.00 10.34 -18.39
C VAL A 139 18.79 10.79 -19.19
N ALA A 140 18.65 12.11 -19.35
CA ALA A 140 17.79 12.71 -20.37
C ALA A 140 18.67 13.08 -21.57
N TYR A 141 18.22 12.77 -22.76
CA TYR A 141 18.93 13.16 -23.98
C TYR A 141 17.97 13.69 -25.04
N LEU A 142 18.50 14.54 -25.89
CA LEU A 142 17.79 15.20 -26.98
C LEU A 142 18.70 15.28 -28.19
N TRP A 143 18.17 14.92 -29.34
CA TRP A 143 18.82 15.12 -30.61
C TRP A 143 18.36 16.46 -31.21
N VAL A 144 19.31 17.37 -31.50
CA VAL A 144 19.03 18.70 -31.97
C VAL A 144 19.42 18.80 -33.45
N HIS A 145 18.46 19.10 -34.29
CA HIS A 145 18.69 19.32 -35.70
C HIS A 145 19.47 20.62 -35.96
N ILE A 146 20.55 20.51 -36.70
CA ILE A 146 21.37 21.64 -37.13
C ILE A 146 21.16 21.85 -38.63
N ALA A 147 20.64 22.99 -39.01
CA ALA A 147 20.36 23.29 -40.41
C ALA A 147 21.63 23.12 -41.31
N GLY A 148 21.54 22.21 -42.28
CA GLY A 148 22.62 21.88 -43.20
C GLY A 148 23.67 20.90 -42.68
N ALA A 149 23.50 20.33 -41.49
CA ALA A 149 24.34 19.22 -41.00
C ALA A 149 23.75 17.83 -41.38
N PRO A 150 24.58 16.84 -41.63
CA PRO A 150 24.13 15.51 -42.08
C PRO A 150 23.53 14.68 -40.94
N GLN A 151 23.82 14.99 -39.67
CA GLN A 151 23.35 14.31 -38.50
C GLN A 151 22.97 15.33 -37.44
N PRO A 152 22.02 15.00 -36.52
CA PRO A 152 21.68 15.88 -35.41
C PRO A 152 22.80 15.89 -34.36
N ALA A 153 22.90 16.97 -33.61
CA ALA A 153 23.75 17.09 -32.43
C ALA A 153 23.08 16.39 -31.22
N LEU A 154 23.88 15.84 -30.34
CA LEU A 154 23.40 15.23 -29.11
C LEU A 154 23.62 16.18 -27.93
N VAL A 155 22.56 16.40 -27.16
CA VAL A 155 22.63 16.98 -25.81
C VAL A 155 22.14 15.93 -24.83
N GLN A 156 22.90 15.67 -23.79
CA GLN A 156 22.44 14.80 -22.72
C GLN A 156 22.83 15.33 -21.35
N VAL A 157 21.96 15.09 -20.39
CA VAL A 157 22.15 15.42 -18.97
C VAL A 157 21.92 14.17 -18.16
N ALA A 158 22.84 13.83 -17.29
CA ALA A 158 22.79 12.70 -16.41
C ALA A 158 22.78 13.17 -14.94
N GLU A 159 22.05 12.52 -14.11
CA GLU A 159 21.97 12.77 -12.66
C GLU A 159 22.09 11.46 -11.90
N THR A 160 22.82 11.47 -10.80
CA THR A 160 22.87 10.31 -9.89
C THR A 160 21.51 10.08 -9.24
N ARG A 161 21.25 8.84 -8.79
CA ARG A 161 19.92 8.47 -8.24
C ARG A 161 19.86 8.59 -6.73
N GLU A 162 20.80 9.28 -6.11
CA GLU A 162 20.95 9.31 -4.66
C GLU A 162 19.79 10.05 -3.99
N LYS A 163 19.44 11.24 -4.44
CA LYS A 163 18.28 11.99 -3.95
C LYS A 163 16.97 11.26 -4.13
N ARG A 164 16.80 10.58 -5.27
CA ARG A 164 15.60 9.79 -5.55
C ARG A 164 15.43 8.68 -4.55
N SER A 165 16.52 7.99 -4.19
CA SER A 165 16.50 6.91 -3.20
C SER A 165 16.22 7.43 -1.80
N VAL A 166 16.78 8.59 -1.44
CA VAL A 166 16.52 9.24 -0.15
C VAL A 166 15.05 9.66 -0.06
N LEU A 167 14.53 10.35 -1.08
CA LEU A 167 13.14 10.80 -1.11
C LEU A 167 12.16 9.61 -1.09
N ALA A 168 12.43 8.58 -1.89
CA ALA A 168 11.62 7.36 -1.87
C ALA A 168 11.60 6.72 -0.47
N THR A 169 12.77 6.66 0.19
CA THR A 169 12.90 6.12 1.54
C THR A 169 12.15 6.96 2.57
N GLU A 170 12.20 8.28 2.46
CA GLU A 170 11.45 9.18 3.36
C GLU A 170 9.93 9.02 3.18
N ILE A 171 9.45 8.95 1.93
CA ILE A 171 8.04 8.70 1.64
C ILE A 171 7.63 7.33 2.20
N ILE A 172 8.43 6.29 1.96
CA ILE A 172 8.17 4.94 2.47
C ILE A 172 8.10 4.95 3.99
N LYS A 173 9.08 5.55 4.68
CA LYS A 173 9.08 5.64 6.15
C LYS A 173 7.87 6.43 6.66
N GLY A 174 7.55 7.57 6.03
CA GLY A 174 6.43 8.42 6.41
C GLY A 174 5.07 7.74 6.30
N VAL A 175 4.89 6.83 5.34
CA VAL A 175 3.63 6.13 5.12
C VAL A 175 3.60 4.77 5.83
N MET A 176 4.69 4.00 5.80
CA MET A 176 4.73 2.67 6.40
C MET A 176 4.76 2.71 7.93
N LEU A 177 5.51 3.65 8.53
CA LEU A 177 5.62 3.72 9.99
C LEU A 177 4.25 3.85 10.69
N PRO A 178 3.34 4.74 10.27
CA PRO A 178 1.97 4.76 10.81
C PRO A 178 1.20 3.46 10.59
N GLN A 179 1.38 2.75 9.48
CA GLN A 179 0.70 1.47 9.22
C GLN A 179 1.09 0.39 10.23
N PHE A 180 2.35 0.36 10.67
CA PHE A 180 2.81 -0.55 11.73
C PHE A 180 2.22 -0.24 13.11
N ALA A 181 1.78 0.99 13.36
CA ALA A 181 1.05 1.36 14.58
C ALA A 181 -0.46 1.10 14.46
N ILE A 182 -1.04 1.40 13.30
CA ILE A 182 -2.49 1.29 13.05
C ILE A 182 -2.94 -0.18 13.07
N LEU A 183 -2.17 -1.10 12.47
CA LEU A 183 -2.55 -2.51 12.40
C LEU A 183 -2.68 -3.17 13.79
N PRO A 184 -1.68 -3.12 14.69
CA PRO A 184 -1.84 -3.67 16.04
C PRO A 184 -2.97 -3.01 16.81
N LEU A 185 -3.16 -1.69 16.64
CA LEU A 185 -4.28 -0.96 17.26
C LEU A 185 -5.62 -1.48 16.74
N ALA A 186 -5.77 -1.68 15.43
CA ALA A 186 -6.99 -2.22 14.83
C ALA A 186 -7.27 -3.65 15.35
N VAL A 187 -6.25 -4.51 15.39
CA VAL A 187 -6.37 -5.87 15.95
C VAL A 187 -6.81 -5.83 17.41
N LEU A 188 -6.20 -4.95 18.22
CA LEU A 188 -6.56 -4.76 19.62
C LEU A 188 -8.01 -4.29 19.78
N LEU A 189 -8.45 -3.32 18.96
CA LEU A 189 -9.82 -2.80 19.01
C LEU A 189 -10.84 -3.87 18.61
N VAL A 190 -10.56 -4.66 17.57
CA VAL A 190 -11.40 -5.79 17.15
C VAL A 190 -11.50 -6.82 18.28
N TRP A 191 -10.37 -7.18 18.89
CA TRP A 191 -10.35 -8.10 20.01
C TRP A 191 -11.15 -7.59 21.21
N LEU A 192 -10.98 -6.31 21.61
CA LEU A 192 -11.73 -5.69 22.69
C LEU A 192 -13.23 -5.63 22.41
N ALA A 193 -13.61 -5.29 21.18
CA ALA A 193 -15.00 -5.25 20.75
C ALA A 193 -15.64 -6.65 20.82
N LEU A 194 -14.92 -7.67 20.37
CA LEU A 194 -15.40 -9.04 20.38
C LEU A 194 -15.55 -9.59 21.82
N VAL A 195 -14.56 -9.34 22.69
CA VAL A 195 -14.61 -9.75 24.10
C VAL A 195 -15.81 -9.09 24.80
N ARG A 196 -16.03 -7.77 24.57
CA ARG A 196 -17.19 -7.09 25.14
C ARG A 196 -18.52 -7.56 24.55
N GLY A 197 -18.56 -7.78 23.24
CA GLY A 197 -19.79 -8.21 22.55
C GLY A 197 -20.27 -9.60 22.93
N ILE A 198 -19.34 -10.51 23.25
CA ILE A 198 -19.70 -11.92 23.62
C ILE A 198 -19.92 -12.09 25.12
N ARG A 199 -19.43 -11.16 25.94
CA ARG A 199 -19.58 -11.23 27.41
C ARG A 199 -21.01 -11.45 27.91
N PRO A 200 -22.06 -10.76 27.41
CA PRO A 200 -23.44 -11.00 27.82
C PRO A 200 -23.92 -12.42 27.56
N LEU A 201 -23.45 -13.06 26.51
CA LEU A 201 -23.79 -14.44 26.17
C LEU A 201 -23.19 -15.43 27.18
N SER A 202 -21.92 -15.20 27.58
CA SER A 202 -21.27 -16.01 28.61
C SER A 202 -21.91 -15.81 29.99
N GLU A 203 -22.36 -14.60 30.29
CA GLU A 203 -23.11 -14.32 31.51
C GLU A 203 -24.47 -15.01 31.53
N LEU A 204 -25.18 -15.04 30.41
CA LEU A 204 -26.43 -15.77 30.24
C LEU A 204 -26.22 -17.31 30.45
N GLU A 205 -25.19 -17.87 29.79
CA GLU A 205 -24.83 -19.29 29.98
C GLU A 205 -24.57 -19.60 31.44
N SER A 206 -23.78 -18.79 32.13
CA SER A 206 -23.45 -19.00 33.54
C SER A 206 -24.68 -18.91 34.44
N ARG A 207 -25.61 -17.97 34.16
CA ARG A 207 -26.90 -17.86 34.90
C ARG A 207 -27.78 -19.11 34.70
N ILE A 208 -27.88 -19.62 33.47
CA ILE A 208 -28.64 -20.84 33.17
C ILE A 208 -28.01 -22.02 33.88
N ARG A 209 -26.68 -22.16 33.84
CA ARG A 209 -25.95 -23.27 34.45
C ARG A 209 -26.01 -23.29 36.00
N ALA A 210 -26.05 -22.11 36.60
CA ALA A 210 -26.11 -21.93 38.05
C ALA A 210 -27.52 -22.15 38.62
N ARG A 211 -28.56 -22.34 37.80
CA ARG A 211 -29.94 -22.58 38.26
C ARG A 211 -30.08 -23.93 38.91
N ARG A 212 -30.94 -23.99 39.92
CA ARG A 212 -31.34 -25.23 40.54
C ARG A 212 -32.28 -25.99 39.60
N PRO A 213 -32.33 -27.35 39.68
CA PRO A 213 -33.19 -28.13 38.80
C PRO A 213 -34.70 -27.84 38.95
N ASP A 214 -35.09 -27.26 40.08
CA ASP A 214 -36.48 -26.92 40.44
C ASP A 214 -36.83 -25.45 40.13
N ASP A 215 -35.87 -24.65 39.73
CA ASP A 215 -36.08 -23.23 39.42
C ASP A 215 -36.51 -23.04 37.94
N LEU A 216 -37.81 -22.95 37.73
CA LEU A 216 -38.47 -22.70 36.44
C LEU A 216 -38.93 -21.27 36.28
N SER A 217 -38.29 -20.29 36.98
CA SER A 217 -38.60 -18.87 36.84
C SER A 217 -38.15 -18.36 35.44
N PRO A 218 -38.81 -17.37 34.85
CA PRO A 218 -38.40 -16.83 33.55
C PRO A 218 -37.00 -16.20 33.63
N LEU A 219 -36.27 -16.23 32.53
CA LEU A 219 -35.01 -15.53 32.33
C LEU A 219 -35.33 -14.04 31.98
N ASP A 220 -34.50 -13.12 32.48
CA ASP A 220 -34.63 -11.70 32.17
C ASP A 220 -34.14 -11.45 30.71
N ASP A 221 -35.06 -11.05 29.84
CA ASP A 221 -34.81 -10.72 28.44
C ASP A 221 -34.24 -9.32 28.26
N HIS A 222 -34.37 -8.43 29.25
CA HIS A 222 -33.78 -7.10 29.23
C HIS A 222 -32.27 -7.09 29.54
N ALA A 223 -31.75 -8.17 30.09
CA ALA A 223 -30.33 -8.31 30.45
C ALA A 223 -29.44 -8.88 29.32
N VAL A 224 -30.01 -9.07 28.13
CA VAL A 224 -29.31 -9.65 26.96
C VAL A 224 -29.39 -8.73 25.74
N PRO A 225 -28.43 -8.82 24.80
CA PRO A 225 -28.53 -8.10 23.54
C PRO A 225 -29.81 -8.45 22.76
N GLN A 226 -30.27 -7.48 21.96
CA GLN A 226 -31.52 -7.60 21.19
C GLN A 226 -31.53 -8.82 20.25
N GLU A 227 -30.36 -9.21 19.74
CA GLU A 227 -30.18 -10.37 18.87
C GLU A 227 -30.39 -11.70 19.59
N VAL A 228 -30.21 -11.72 20.90
CA VAL A 228 -30.34 -12.92 21.75
C VAL A 228 -31.70 -12.98 22.44
N ALA A 229 -32.42 -11.87 22.58
CA ALA A 229 -33.72 -11.78 23.24
C ALA A 229 -34.76 -12.77 22.68
N PRO A 230 -34.86 -13.04 21.34
CA PRO A 230 -35.79 -14.07 20.84
C PRO A 230 -35.46 -15.49 21.31
N LEU A 231 -34.16 -15.80 21.49
CA LEU A 231 -33.71 -17.07 22.03
C LEU A 231 -34.14 -17.24 23.52
N VAL A 232 -33.94 -16.16 24.31
CA VAL A 232 -34.36 -16.11 25.71
C VAL A 232 -35.89 -16.28 25.83
N GLY A 233 -36.64 -15.61 24.96
CA GLY A 233 -38.12 -15.79 24.86
C GLY A 233 -38.50 -17.24 24.60
N SER A 234 -37.86 -17.90 23.65
CA SER A 234 -38.13 -19.32 23.33
C SER A 234 -37.81 -20.24 24.51
N VAL A 235 -36.73 -19.94 25.25
CA VAL A 235 -36.39 -20.67 26.49
C VAL A 235 -37.45 -20.46 27.57
N ASN A 236 -37.93 -19.23 27.74
CA ASN A 236 -38.98 -18.91 28.74
C ASN A 236 -40.31 -19.62 28.41
N ASP A 237 -40.67 -19.75 27.13
CA ASP A 237 -41.84 -20.53 26.70
C ASP A 237 -41.69 -22.03 27.04
N LEU A 238 -40.51 -22.61 26.86
CA LEU A 238 -40.23 -23.99 27.24
C LEU A 238 -40.32 -24.19 28.75
N LEU A 239 -39.78 -23.27 29.54
CA LEU A 239 -39.85 -23.32 31.01
C LEU A 239 -41.30 -23.22 31.48
N THR A 240 -42.13 -22.40 30.86
CA THR A 240 -43.55 -22.28 31.16
C THR A 240 -44.27 -23.59 30.88
N ARG A 241 -44.10 -24.18 29.69
CA ARG A 241 -44.67 -25.50 29.34
C ARG A 241 -44.25 -26.61 30.29
N LEU A 242 -42.97 -26.61 30.67
CA LEU A 242 -42.45 -27.60 31.63
C LEU A 242 -43.11 -27.43 33.00
N LYS A 243 -43.26 -26.19 33.49
CA LYS A 243 -43.95 -25.88 34.76
C LYS A 243 -45.40 -26.39 34.76
N ASP A 244 -46.14 -26.14 33.66
CA ASP A 244 -47.52 -26.57 33.51
C ASP A 244 -47.63 -28.10 33.44
N SER A 245 -46.70 -28.75 32.75
CA SER A 245 -46.65 -30.24 32.71
C SER A 245 -46.41 -30.86 34.09
N ILE A 246 -45.44 -30.31 34.84
CA ILE A 246 -45.15 -30.77 36.22
C ILE A 246 -46.34 -30.53 37.14
N ALA A 247 -47.01 -29.37 37.02
CA ALA A 247 -48.22 -29.08 37.83
C ALA A 247 -49.34 -30.06 37.51
N THR A 248 -49.56 -30.41 36.24
CA THR A 248 -50.57 -31.38 35.82
C THR A 248 -50.23 -32.80 36.32
N GLN A 249 -48.97 -33.19 36.24
CA GLN A 249 -48.49 -34.48 36.74
C GLN A 249 -48.62 -34.62 38.25
N LYS A 250 -48.34 -33.55 39.02
CA LYS A 250 -48.55 -33.51 40.48
C LYS A 250 -50.02 -33.64 40.85
N ARG A 251 -50.92 -32.95 40.11
CA ARG A 251 -52.39 -33.06 40.36
C ARG A 251 -52.85 -34.49 40.08
N PHE A 252 -52.46 -35.10 38.97
CA PHE A 252 -52.81 -36.46 38.62
C PHE A 252 -52.37 -37.47 39.69
N LEU A 253 -51.15 -37.34 40.20
CA LEU A 253 -50.61 -38.22 41.27
C LEU A 253 -51.35 -37.98 42.56
N ALA A 254 -51.73 -36.78 42.92
CA ALA A 254 -52.52 -36.47 44.10
C ALA A 254 -53.98 -37.08 44.05
N ASP A 255 -54.61 -36.93 42.87
CA ASP A 255 -55.93 -37.50 42.62
C ASP A 255 -55.90 -39.03 42.61
N ALA A 256 -54.90 -39.66 42.01
CA ALA A 256 -54.69 -41.10 42.03
C ALA A 256 -54.46 -41.64 43.46
N ALA A 257 -53.63 -40.93 44.27
CA ALA A 257 -53.36 -41.29 45.64
C ALA A 257 -54.62 -41.15 46.53
N HIS A 258 -55.49 -40.17 46.24
CA HIS A 258 -56.75 -39.97 46.94
C HIS A 258 -57.75 -41.11 46.62
N GLN A 259 -57.82 -41.52 45.32
CA GLN A 259 -58.69 -42.62 44.90
C GLN A 259 -58.25 -43.99 45.43
N LEU A 260 -56.94 -44.24 45.60
CA LEU A 260 -56.41 -45.48 46.18
C LEU A 260 -56.56 -45.55 47.69
N LYS A 261 -56.91 -44.48 48.37
CA LYS A 261 -57.05 -44.42 49.82
C LYS A 261 -58.51 -44.55 50.29
N THR A 262 -59.45 -44.54 49.34
CA THR A 262 -60.86 -44.82 49.53
C THR A 262 -61.13 -46.29 49.21
#